data_99f9cc0a1a5c25d14f2d686134bec894
#
_entry.id   99f9cc0a1a5c25d14f2d686134bec894
#
_cell.length_a   1.000
_cell.length_b   1.000
_cell.length_c   1.000
_cell.angle_alpha   90.00
_cell.angle_beta   90.00
_cell.angle_gamma   90.00
#
_symmetry.space_group_name_H-M   'P 1'
#
loop_
_entity.id
_entity.type
_entity.pdbx_description
1 polymer ?
#
loop_
_entity_poly.entity_id
_entity_poly.type
_entity_poly.pdbx_seq_one_letter_code
_entity_poly.pdbx_strand_id
1 'polypeptide(L)'
;LARRSGKDPEHLAKTAWRASRCIWPPHISEDVMGYLAAVLSHPAFTVRFQPDLVQPGLRVPLTADPMLFAEAAALGREVIWLHCYGERFADMEAGRPKSPPRMPEDLRPFIPEDGGIPGAPEPLPDTMEYDAAQRRLHVGKGFIDNVSPEMWNYEVSGKKVVWHWFSYRRLDRSRPQIGDKRPPSQLDSIQPDHWLAEYTTDLIDLLNVLGRLIALEPAQADLMERILKAELIKADHLKAALGEGEADN
;
A
#
# COMPACT_ATOMS: atom_id res chain seq x y z
N LEU A 1 0.41 -54.41 24.76
CA LEU A 1 0.90 -53.86 23.45
C LEU A 1 -0.22 -53.11 22.79
N ALA A 2 -0.39 -51.83 23.16
CA ALA A 2 -1.33 -50.92 22.53
C ALA A 2 -0.59 -50.24 21.35
N ARG A 3 -1.04 -50.47 20.14
CA ARG A 3 -0.60 -49.76 18.94
C ARG A 3 -1.13 -48.35 19.03
N ARG A 4 -0.24 -47.35 19.21
CA ARG A 4 -0.52 -45.94 18.98
C ARG A 4 -0.84 -45.76 17.49
N SER A 5 -2.08 -45.44 17.19
CA SER A 5 -2.50 -44.96 15.88
C SER A 5 -1.90 -43.57 15.69
N GLY A 6 -0.67 -43.52 15.22
CA GLY A 6 -0.06 -42.28 14.80
C GLY A 6 -0.70 -41.85 13.49
N LYS A 7 -1.62 -40.93 13.53
CA LYS A 7 -2.04 -40.18 12.32
C LYS A 7 -0.85 -39.37 11.88
N ASP A 8 -0.34 -39.71 10.70
CA ASP A 8 0.76 -39.05 10.04
C ASP A 8 0.50 -37.53 9.99
N PRO A 9 1.40 -36.68 10.52
CA PRO A 9 1.26 -35.20 10.46
C PRO A 9 1.01 -34.69 9.05
N GLU A 10 1.57 -35.34 8.05
CA GLU A 10 1.35 -35.02 6.63
C GLU A 10 -0.08 -35.31 6.16
N HIS A 11 -0.70 -36.36 6.73
CA HIS A 11 -2.10 -36.68 6.45
C HIS A 11 -3.06 -35.71 7.12
N LEU A 12 -2.75 -35.23 8.33
CA LEU A 12 -3.53 -34.20 9.03
C LEU A 12 -3.41 -32.83 8.34
N ALA A 13 -2.22 -32.46 7.90
CA ALA A 13 -2.00 -31.26 7.12
C ALA A 13 -2.75 -31.32 5.76
N LYS A 14 -2.71 -32.47 5.07
CA LYS A 14 -3.46 -32.69 3.82
C LYS A 14 -4.97 -32.71 4.04
N THR A 15 -5.45 -33.15 5.18
CA THR A 15 -6.88 -33.18 5.52
C THR A 15 -7.40 -31.81 5.92
N ALA A 16 -6.66 -31.07 6.74
CA ALA A 16 -6.95 -29.68 7.08
C ALA A 16 -6.90 -28.78 5.83
N TRP A 17 -5.91 -29.02 4.95
CA TRP A 17 -5.78 -28.32 3.67
C TRP A 17 -6.90 -28.69 2.68
N ARG A 18 -7.41 -29.96 2.70
CA ARG A 18 -8.58 -30.37 1.91
C ARG A 18 -9.89 -29.80 2.46
N ALA A 19 -10.05 -29.71 3.77
CA ALA A 19 -11.22 -29.06 4.39
C ALA A 19 -11.25 -27.56 4.10
N SER A 20 -10.09 -26.90 4.12
CA SER A 20 -9.96 -25.49 3.73
C SER A 20 -10.20 -25.27 2.22
N ARG A 21 -9.86 -26.25 1.36
CA ARG A 21 -10.16 -26.20 -0.09
C ARG A 21 -11.64 -26.18 -0.43
N CYS A 22 -12.51 -26.67 0.44
CA CYS A 22 -13.95 -26.59 0.26
C CYS A 22 -14.51 -25.19 0.57
N ILE A 23 -13.73 -24.34 1.25
CA ILE A 23 -14.14 -23.01 1.72
C ILE A 23 -13.34 -21.91 1.00
N TRP A 24 -12.11 -22.18 0.53
CA TRP A 24 -11.18 -21.19 -0.01
C TRP A 24 -10.68 -21.54 -1.42
N PRO A 25 -10.51 -20.55 -2.31
CA PRO A 25 -10.01 -20.76 -3.67
C PRO A 25 -8.54 -21.23 -3.71
N PRO A 26 -8.06 -21.77 -4.86
CA PRO A 26 -6.77 -22.47 -4.98
C PRO A 26 -5.50 -21.62 -4.75
N HIS A 27 -5.61 -20.30 -4.60
CA HIS A 27 -4.49 -19.36 -4.40
C HIS A 27 -4.49 -18.75 -2.99
N ILE A 28 -4.69 -19.56 -1.96
CA ILE A 28 -4.89 -19.12 -0.57
C ILE A 28 -3.85 -18.11 -0.09
N SER A 29 -2.56 -18.28 -0.39
CA SER A 29 -1.51 -17.37 0.10
C SER A 29 -1.62 -15.97 -0.49
N GLU A 30 -1.91 -15.87 -1.78
CA GLU A 30 -2.09 -14.59 -2.47
C GLU A 30 -3.40 -13.92 -2.07
N ASP A 31 -4.45 -14.71 -1.84
CA ASP A 31 -5.75 -14.22 -1.39
C ASP A 31 -5.67 -13.68 0.04
N VAL A 32 -4.94 -14.37 0.94
CA VAL A 32 -4.68 -13.85 2.29
C VAL A 32 -3.89 -12.55 2.24
N MET A 33 -2.86 -12.45 1.40
CA MET A 33 -2.11 -11.20 1.23
C MET A 33 -3.00 -10.08 0.70
N GLY A 34 -3.84 -10.37 -0.28
CA GLY A 34 -4.83 -9.43 -0.79
C GLY A 34 -5.79 -8.98 0.32
N TYR A 35 -6.37 -9.92 1.05
CA TYR A 35 -7.25 -9.62 2.18
C TYR A 35 -6.59 -8.70 3.21
N LEU A 36 -5.36 -9.03 3.63
CA LEU A 36 -4.60 -8.22 4.57
C LEU A 36 -4.33 -6.81 4.02
N ALA A 37 -3.97 -6.69 2.74
CA ALA A 37 -3.76 -5.41 2.11
C ALA A 37 -5.04 -4.56 2.08
N ALA A 38 -6.19 -5.13 1.73
CA ALA A 38 -7.46 -4.40 1.72
C ALA A 38 -7.84 -3.85 3.09
N VAL A 39 -7.66 -4.67 4.14
CA VAL A 39 -8.10 -4.31 5.50
C VAL A 39 -7.11 -3.38 6.20
N LEU A 40 -5.79 -3.63 6.09
CA LEU A 40 -4.78 -2.94 6.89
C LEU A 40 -4.29 -1.63 6.26
N SER A 41 -4.36 -1.48 4.93
CA SER A 41 -3.83 -0.30 4.24
C SER A 41 -4.73 0.94 4.37
N HIS A 42 -5.96 0.78 4.83
CA HIS A 42 -6.91 1.87 4.91
C HIS A 42 -6.83 2.62 6.25
N PRO A 43 -6.83 3.98 6.26
CA PRO A 43 -6.75 4.77 7.49
C PRO A 43 -7.84 4.45 8.51
N ALA A 44 -9.04 4.04 8.06
CA ALA A 44 -10.14 3.66 8.96
C ALA A 44 -9.79 2.48 9.87
N PHE A 45 -8.92 1.55 9.44
CA PHE A 45 -8.43 0.48 10.29
C PHE A 45 -7.64 1.04 11.48
N THR A 46 -6.70 1.93 11.21
CA THR A 46 -5.88 2.57 12.25
C THR A 46 -6.73 3.40 13.21
N VAL A 47 -7.68 4.17 12.69
CA VAL A 47 -8.60 4.97 13.52
C VAL A 47 -9.48 4.08 14.39
N ARG A 48 -10.06 3.03 13.81
CA ARG A 48 -10.97 2.11 14.50
C ARG A 48 -10.30 1.33 15.62
N PHE A 49 -9.08 0.85 15.37
CA PHE A 49 -8.35 -0.04 16.26
C PHE A 49 -7.17 0.64 16.98
N GLN A 50 -7.14 1.97 17.01
CA GLN A 50 -6.06 2.71 17.69
C GLN A 50 -5.74 2.21 19.11
N PRO A 51 -6.72 1.93 19.98
CA PRO A 51 -6.44 1.40 21.33
C PRO A 51 -5.81 0.00 21.29
N ASP A 52 -6.17 -0.82 20.32
CA ASP A 52 -5.66 -2.18 20.17
C ASP A 52 -4.25 -2.23 19.60
N LEU A 53 -3.90 -1.26 18.75
CA LEU A 53 -2.59 -1.16 18.10
C LEU A 53 -1.45 -0.74 19.06
N VAL A 54 -1.78 -0.25 20.25
CA VAL A 54 -0.80 0.06 21.30
C VAL A 54 -0.22 -1.23 21.92
N GLN A 55 -0.97 -2.34 21.84
CA GLN A 55 -0.52 -3.62 22.38
C GLN A 55 0.31 -4.39 21.33
N PRO A 56 1.36 -5.12 21.75
CA PRO A 56 2.15 -5.93 20.85
C PRO A 56 1.30 -7.00 20.12
N GLY A 57 1.61 -7.22 18.87
CA GLY A 57 0.95 -8.21 17.99
C GLY A 57 -0.18 -7.61 17.15
N LEU A 58 -0.02 -7.71 15.84
CA LEU A 58 -1.05 -7.29 14.88
C LEU A 58 -2.22 -8.27 14.92
N ARG A 59 -3.42 -7.75 15.14
CA ARG A 59 -4.67 -8.50 15.10
C ARG A 59 -5.48 -8.02 13.90
N VAL A 60 -5.93 -8.98 13.09
CA VAL A 60 -6.70 -8.70 11.88
C VAL A 60 -8.06 -9.39 12.00
N PRO A 61 -9.17 -8.68 11.79
CA PRO A 61 -10.48 -9.32 11.73
C PRO A 61 -10.56 -10.20 10.48
N LEU A 62 -10.67 -11.52 10.65
CA LEU A 62 -10.83 -12.47 9.56
C LEU A 62 -12.29 -12.89 9.47
N THR A 63 -12.94 -12.62 8.35
CA THR A 63 -14.33 -13.04 8.14
C THR A 63 -14.44 -14.53 7.89
N ALA A 64 -15.49 -15.15 8.43
CA ALA A 64 -15.87 -16.53 8.11
C ALA A 64 -16.69 -16.62 6.80
N ASP A 65 -17.16 -15.49 6.27
CA ASP A 65 -17.90 -15.43 5.02
C ASP A 65 -16.93 -15.52 3.82
N PRO A 66 -17.01 -16.59 3.00
CA PRO A 66 -16.09 -16.80 1.88
C PRO A 66 -16.29 -15.79 0.75
N MET A 67 -17.50 -15.24 0.56
CA MET A 67 -17.76 -14.24 -0.47
C MET A 67 -17.15 -12.90 -0.09
N LEU A 68 -17.30 -12.51 1.16
CA LEU A 68 -16.72 -11.28 1.70
C LEU A 68 -15.18 -11.36 1.74
N PHE A 69 -14.64 -12.54 2.03
CA PHE A 69 -13.21 -12.78 1.93
C PHE A 69 -12.69 -12.63 0.49
N ALA A 70 -13.36 -13.23 -0.48
CA ALA A 70 -12.97 -13.14 -1.89
C ALA A 70 -13.02 -11.69 -2.41
N GLU A 71 -14.04 -10.93 -2.02
CA GLU A 71 -14.18 -9.51 -2.33
C GLU A 71 -13.00 -8.71 -1.75
N ALA A 72 -12.68 -8.93 -0.47
CA ALA A 72 -11.55 -8.29 0.19
C ALA A 72 -10.22 -8.65 -0.49
N ALA A 73 -10.02 -9.91 -0.83
CA ALA A 73 -8.82 -10.35 -1.54
C ALA A 73 -8.69 -9.70 -2.91
N ALA A 74 -9.79 -9.54 -3.65
CA ALA A 74 -9.80 -8.88 -4.96
C ALA A 74 -9.43 -7.39 -4.84
N LEU A 75 -10.04 -6.69 -3.88
CA LEU A 75 -9.75 -5.27 -3.61
C LEU A 75 -8.29 -5.08 -3.17
N GLY A 76 -7.78 -5.97 -2.32
CA GLY A 76 -6.39 -5.89 -1.87
C GLY A 76 -5.37 -6.23 -2.95
N ARG A 77 -5.70 -7.08 -3.94
CA ARG A 77 -4.84 -7.26 -5.12
C ARG A 77 -4.71 -5.96 -5.91
N GLU A 78 -5.78 -5.16 -6.02
CA GLU A 78 -5.71 -3.83 -6.64
C GLU A 78 -4.83 -2.89 -5.82
N VAL A 79 -4.97 -2.86 -4.51
CA VAL A 79 -4.09 -2.07 -3.62
C VAL A 79 -2.62 -2.44 -3.80
N ILE A 80 -2.30 -3.74 -3.81
CA ILE A 80 -0.90 -4.20 -4.00
C ILE A 80 -0.41 -3.84 -5.40
N TRP A 81 -1.23 -4.03 -6.44
CA TRP A 81 -0.89 -3.66 -7.81
C TRP A 81 -0.55 -2.17 -7.94
N LEU A 82 -1.30 -1.29 -7.28
CA LEU A 82 -1.02 0.14 -7.21
C LEU A 82 0.34 0.43 -6.58
N HIS A 83 0.66 -0.20 -5.44
CA HIS A 83 1.93 0.01 -4.73
C HIS A 83 3.15 -0.56 -5.47
N CYS A 84 2.95 -1.53 -6.34
CA CYS A 84 4.01 -2.16 -7.13
C CYS A 84 4.10 -1.58 -8.54
N TYR A 85 3.47 -0.47 -8.83
CA TYR A 85 3.51 0.19 -10.15
C TYR A 85 3.16 -0.75 -11.31
N GLY A 86 2.22 -1.66 -11.08
CA GLY A 86 1.74 -2.61 -12.09
C GLY A 86 2.56 -3.90 -12.23
N GLU A 87 3.61 -4.11 -11.44
CA GLU A 87 4.43 -5.32 -11.55
C GLU A 87 3.75 -6.58 -11.00
N ARG A 88 3.06 -6.46 -9.85
CA ARG A 88 2.36 -7.58 -9.22
C ARG A 88 0.86 -7.50 -9.43
N PHE A 89 0.21 -8.67 -9.48
CA PHE A 89 -1.22 -8.80 -9.69
C PHE A 89 -1.74 -8.08 -10.95
N ALA A 90 -0.85 -7.94 -11.96
CA ALA A 90 -1.24 -7.44 -13.25
C ALA A 90 -2.27 -8.40 -13.89
N ASP A 91 -3.39 -7.83 -14.34
CA ASP A 91 -4.51 -8.56 -14.93
C ASP A 91 -5.30 -7.59 -15.81
N MET A 92 -5.14 -7.73 -17.12
CA MET A 92 -5.77 -6.84 -18.10
C MET A 92 -7.30 -6.91 -18.07
N GLU A 93 -7.87 -8.09 -17.81
CA GLU A 93 -9.32 -8.29 -17.76
C GLU A 93 -9.93 -7.62 -16.53
N ALA A 94 -9.17 -7.59 -15.43
CA ALA A 94 -9.54 -6.88 -14.21
C ALA A 94 -9.12 -5.39 -14.18
N GLY A 95 -8.70 -4.83 -15.32
CA GLY A 95 -8.31 -3.42 -15.43
C GLY A 95 -6.97 -3.07 -14.77
N ARG A 96 -6.10 -4.06 -14.54
CA ARG A 96 -4.76 -3.91 -13.94
C ARG A 96 -3.65 -4.25 -14.95
N PRO A 97 -3.30 -3.32 -15.87
CA PRO A 97 -2.24 -3.56 -16.87
C PRO A 97 -0.84 -3.66 -16.23
N LYS A 98 0.13 -4.17 -17.02
CA LYS A 98 1.56 -4.23 -16.67
C LYS A 98 2.29 -2.89 -16.82
N SER A 99 1.59 -1.79 -16.84
CA SER A 99 2.14 -0.43 -16.91
C SER A 99 1.90 0.28 -15.59
N PRO A 100 2.63 1.37 -15.29
CA PRO A 100 2.33 2.20 -14.13
C PRO A 100 0.84 2.59 -14.10
N PRO A 101 0.18 2.49 -12.92
CA PRO A 101 -1.22 2.87 -12.77
C PRO A 101 -1.49 4.29 -13.24
N ARG A 102 -2.63 4.52 -13.86
CA ARG A 102 -3.05 5.84 -14.32
C ARG A 102 -4.46 6.16 -13.81
N MET A 103 -4.67 7.42 -13.48
CA MET A 103 -6.01 7.96 -13.25
C MET A 103 -6.80 8.03 -14.58
N PRO A 104 -8.14 8.05 -14.55
CA PRO A 104 -8.95 8.44 -15.70
C PRO A 104 -8.43 9.75 -16.30
N GLU A 105 -8.60 9.92 -17.61
CA GLU A 105 -7.97 11.01 -18.37
C GLU A 105 -8.36 12.40 -17.83
N ASP A 106 -9.60 12.58 -17.46
CA ASP A 106 -10.17 13.82 -16.91
C ASP A 106 -9.67 14.15 -15.49
N LEU A 107 -9.19 13.15 -14.75
CA LEU A 107 -8.68 13.30 -13.37
C LEU A 107 -7.15 13.16 -13.27
N ARG A 108 -6.49 12.87 -14.37
CA ARG A 108 -5.06 12.57 -14.40
C ARG A 108 -4.22 13.81 -14.19
N PRO A 109 -3.24 13.79 -13.25
CA PRO A 109 -2.21 14.81 -13.18
C PRO A 109 -1.40 14.87 -14.48
N PHE A 110 -1.10 16.08 -14.95
CA PHE A 110 -0.34 16.29 -16.19
C PHE A 110 0.50 17.56 -16.10
N ILE A 111 1.52 17.65 -16.94
CA ILE A 111 2.30 18.87 -17.12
C ILE A 111 1.80 19.59 -18.37
N PRO A 112 1.25 20.80 -18.24
CA PRO A 112 0.91 21.60 -19.40
C PRO A 112 2.16 22.10 -20.13
N GLU A 113 1.98 22.63 -21.35
CA GLU A 113 3.09 23.05 -22.21
C GLU A 113 4.04 24.05 -21.55
N ASP A 114 3.51 24.94 -20.72
CA ASP A 114 4.26 25.97 -19.96
C ASP A 114 4.66 25.52 -18.55
N GLY A 115 4.29 24.30 -18.13
CA GLY A 115 4.49 23.75 -16.78
C GLY A 115 5.80 22.98 -16.59
N GLY A 116 6.63 22.86 -17.60
CA GLY A 116 7.84 22.03 -17.57
C GLY A 116 8.77 22.34 -16.39
N ILE A 117 9.18 21.32 -15.64
CA ILE A 117 10.17 21.47 -14.56
C ILE A 117 11.55 21.51 -15.21
N PRO A 118 12.31 22.61 -15.08
CA PRO A 118 13.59 22.76 -15.77
C PRO A 118 14.62 21.74 -15.31
N GLY A 119 15.31 21.11 -16.28
CA GLY A 119 16.51 20.32 -16.07
C GLY A 119 17.78 21.14 -16.26
N ALA A 120 18.92 20.50 -16.58
CA ALA A 120 20.18 21.18 -16.84
C ALA A 120 20.00 22.32 -17.89
N PRO A 121 20.70 23.48 -17.71
CA PRO A 121 21.68 23.79 -16.67
C PRO A 121 21.09 24.35 -15.35
N GLU A 122 19.77 24.38 -15.19
CA GLU A 122 19.15 24.86 -13.96
C GLU A 122 19.43 23.90 -12.79
N PRO A 123 19.73 24.42 -11.59
CA PRO A 123 19.95 23.59 -10.42
C PRO A 123 18.66 22.87 -10.00
N LEU A 124 18.79 21.89 -9.12
CA LEU A 124 17.63 21.25 -8.50
C LEU A 124 16.68 22.27 -7.87
N PRO A 125 15.36 22.09 -8.00
CA PRO A 125 14.40 22.92 -7.29
C PRO A 125 14.55 22.76 -5.76
N ASP A 126 14.32 23.83 -5.03
CA ASP A 126 14.34 23.81 -3.55
C ASP A 126 12.95 23.92 -2.93
N THR A 127 11.96 24.32 -3.70
CA THR A 127 10.59 24.52 -3.24
C THR A 127 9.61 23.59 -3.93
N MET A 128 8.62 23.16 -3.16
CA MET A 128 7.43 22.48 -3.65
C MET A 128 6.22 23.07 -2.90
N GLU A 129 5.27 23.61 -3.63
CA GLU A 129 4.12 24.32 -3.09
C GLU A 129 2.83 23.88 -3.79
N TYR A 130 1.72 23.87 -3.08
CA TYR A 130 0.44 23.47 -3.64
C TYR A 130 -0.56 24.63 -3.65
N ASP A 131 -1.08 24.92 -4.83
CA ASP A 131 -2.19 25.86 -5.03
C ASP A 131 -3.51 25.07 -5.12
N ALA A 132 -4.28 25.15 -4.04
CA ALA A 132 -5.57 24.46 -3.96
C ALA A 132 -6.64 25.04 -4.90
N ALA A 133 -6.56 26.35 -5.21
CA ALA A 133 -7.55 27.01 -6.07
C ALA A 133 -7.39 26.56 -7.53
N GLN A 134 -6.16 26.38 -7.97
CA GLN A 134 -5.84 25.91 -9.32
C GLN A 134 -5.66 24.39 -9.42
N ARG A 135 -5.67 23.67 -8.28
CA ARG A 135 -5.31 22.23 -8.19
C ARG A 135 -3.94 21.97 -8.83
N ARG A 136 -2.98 22.82 -8.50
CA ARG A 136 -1.65 22.88 -9.12
C ARG A 136 -0.56 22.62 -8.09
N LEU A 137 0.37 21.73 -8.44
CA LEU A 137 1.57 21.44 -7.66
C LEU A 137 2.76 22.12 -8.32
N HIS A 138 3.30 23.16 -7.69
CA HIS A 138 4.51 23.84 -8.12
C HIS A 138 5.76 23.08 -7.65
N VAL A 139 6.74 22.93 -8.54
CA VAL A 139 8.05 22.33 -8.27
C VAL A 139 9.11 23.27 -8.81
N GLY A 140 9.68 24.11 -7.94
CA GLY A 140 10.57 25.19 -8.37
C GLY A 140 9.88 26.13 -9.36
N LYS A 141 10.41 26.20 -10.60
CA LYS A 141 9.86 27.03 -11.68
C LYS A 141 8.76 26.33 -12.51
N GLY A 142 8.65 25.01 -12.40
CA GLY A 142 7.65 24.24 -13.13
C GLY A 142 6.45 23.88 -12.28
N PHE A 143 5.44 23.24 -12.89
CA PHE A 143 4.23 22.84 -12.18
C PHE A 143 3.51 21.67 -12.86
N ILE A 144 2.67 21.00 -12.07
CA ILE A 144 1.81 19.90 -12.47
C ILE A 144 0.37 20.29 -12.19
N ASP A 145 -0.49 20.21 -13.18
CA ASP A 145 -1.92 20.51 -13.08
C ASP A 145 -2.73 19.24 -12.74
N ASN A 146 -3.97 19.49 -12.32
CA ASN A 146 -4.94 18.46 -11.95
C ASN A 146 -4.52 17.57 -10.76
N VAL A 147 -3.77 18.14 -9.84
CA VAL A 147 -3.45 17.51 -8.56
C VAL A 147 -4.56 17.80 -7.56
N SER A 148 -5.23 16.80 -7.04
CA SER A 148 -6.30 17.01 -6.06
C SER A 148 -5.74 17.36 -4.67
N PRO A 149 -6.50 18.08 -3.82
CA PRO A 149 -6.10 18.34 -2.44
C PRO A 149 -5.79 17.08 -1.64
N GLU A 150 -6.54 16.01 -1.92
CA GLU A 150 -6.37 14.71 -1.27
C GLU A 150 -5.04 14.07 -1.64
N MET A 151 -4.61 14.15 -2.93
CA MET A 151 -3.30 13.66 -3.35
C MET A 151 -2.16 14.41 -2.65
N TRP A 152 -2.26 15.77 -2.59
CA TRP A 152 -1.27 16.58 -1.89
C TRP A 152 -1.19 16.30 -0.40
N ASN A 153 -2.35 16.09 0.25
CA ASN A 153 -2.44 15.87 1.68
C ASN A 153 -2.33 14.39 2.07
N TYR A 154 -2.11 13.48 1.11
CA TYR A 154 -1.99 12.05 1.42
C TYR A 154 -0.82 11.79 2.36
N GLU A 155 -1.13 11.18 3.50
CA GLU A 155 -0.17 10.95 4.58
C GLU A 155 -0.05 9.48 4.93
N VAL A 156 1.19 9.07 5.20
CA VAL A 156 1.50 7.76 5.78
C VAL A 156 2.36 7.99 7.02
N SER A 157 1.91 7.49 8.16
CA SER A 157 2.61 7.66 9.44
C SER A 157 2.92 9.13 9.77
N GLY A 158 1.98 10.04 9.48
CA GLY A 158 2.11 11.47 9.75
C GLY A 158 3.06 12.22 8.82
N LYS A 159 3.46 11.61 7.70
CA LYS A 159 4.31 12.25 6.69
C LYS A 159 3.54 12.38 5.38
N LYS A 160 3.46 13.61 4.84
CA LYS A 160 2.94 13.85 3.49
C LYS A 160 3.82 13.16 2.47
N VAL A 161 3.25 12.20 1.74
CA VAL A 161 4.00 11.32 0.83
C VAL A 161 4.69 12.11 -0.27
N VAL A 162 3.98 13.03 -0.94
CA VAL A 162 4.52 13.85 -2.04
C VAL A 162 5.67 14.73 -1.57
N TRP A 163 5.47 15.43 -0.45
CA TRP A 163 6.54 16.25 0.13
C TRP A 163 7.73 15.41 0.58
N HIS A 164 7.48 14.27 1.20
CA HIS A 164 8.54 13.37 1.65
C HIS A 164 9.37 12.83 0.47
N TRP A 165 8.70 12.43 -0.62
CA TRP A 165 9.35 12.03 -1.87
C TRP A 165 10.25 13.15 -2.42
N PHE A 166 9.76 14.41 -2.50
CA PHE A 166 10.50 15.57 -2.97
C PHE A 166 11.68 15.90 -2.08
N SER A 167 11.54 15.77 -0.76
CA SER A 167 12.55 16.14 0.21
C SER A 167 13.90 15.41 0.05
N TYR A 168 13.94 14.31 -0.69
CA TYR A 168 15.19 13.61 -1.06
C TYR A 168 15.79 14.08 -2.39
N ARG A 169 15.07 14.90 -3.16
CA ARG A 169 15.40 15.31 -4.54
C ARG A 169 15.56 16.81 -4.69
N ARG A 170 15.39 17.58 -3.62
CA ARG A 170 15.55 19.03 -3.60
C ARG A 170 17.02 19.45 -3.49
N LEU A 171 17.31 20.72 -3.78
CA LEU A 171 18.66 21.31 -3.71
C LEU A 171 19.21 21.24 -2.28
N ASP A 172 18.47 21.79 -1.29
CA ASP A 172 18.85 21.73 0.12
C ASP A 172 18.39 20.41 0.75
N ARG A 173 19.32 19.50 0.89
CA ARG A 173 19.13 18.20 1.55
C ARG A 173 19.72 18.15 2.94
N SER A 174 20.10 19.31 3.49
CA SER A 174 20.59 19.40 4.86
C SER A 174 19.52 18.91 5.84
N ARG A 175 19.54 17.60 6.10
CA ARG A 175 18.77 17.00 7.16
C ARG A 175 19.66 16.88 8.38
N PRO A 176 19.21 17.30 9.56
CA PRO A 176 19.78 16.78 10.77
C PRO A 176 19.55 15.26 10.74
N GLN A 177 20.60 14.51 10.40
CA GLN A 177 20.57 13.04 10.48
C GLN A 177 20.62 12.69 11.95
N ILE A 178 19.44 12.56 12.55
CA ILE A 178 19.31 12.15 13.94
C ILE A 178 19.93 10.75 14.07
N GLY A 179 21.06 10.66 14.75
CA GLY A 179 21.80 9.42 15.01
C GLY A 179 22.95 9.12 14.07
N ASP A 180 23.11 9.78 12.93
CA ASP A 180 24.31 9.61 12.11
C ASP A 180 25.44 10.51 12.61
N LYS A 181 26.43 9.90 13.27
CA LYS A 181 27.61 10.58 13.82
C LYS A 181 28.87 10.40 12.96
N ARG A 182 28.74 9.78 11.78
CA ARG A 182 29.88 9.63 10.87
C ARG A 182 30.30 10.98 10.28
N PRO A 183 31.58 11.18 9.99
CA PRO A 183 32.02 12.36 9.27
C PRO A 183 31.41 12.39 7.85
N PRO A 184 31.23 13.58 7.26
CA PRO A 184 30.80 13.70 5.87
C PRO A 184 31.66 12.85 4.93
N SER A 185 31.03 12.14 4.01
CA SER A 185 31.69 11.29 3.02
C SER A 185 31.53 11.89 1.63
N GLN A 186 32.52 11.62 0.77
CA GLN A 186 32.40 11.97 -0.66
C GLN A 186 31.19 11.29 -1.32
N LEU A 187 30.73 10.17 -0.78
CA LEU A 187 29.54 9.48 -1.26
C LEU A 187 28.26 10.25 -0.96
N ASP A 188 28.24 11.12 0.01
CA ASP A 188 27.08 11.95 0.37
C ASP A 188 26.80 13.01 -0.70
N SER A 189 27.80 13.34 -1.54
CA SER A 189 27.69 14.27 -2.65
C SER A 189 27.41 13.64 -4.01
N ILE A 190 27.33 12.29 -4.10
CA ILE A 190 26.98 11.59 -5.34
C ILE A 190 25.46 11.69 -5.54
N GLN A 191 25.06 12.82 -6.12
CA GLN A 191 23.66 13.09 -6.42
C GLN A 191 23.58 13.98 -7.66
N PRO A 192 22.50 13.89 -8.46
CA PRO A 192 22.27 14.84 -9.54
C PRO A 192 22.27 16.28 -9.01
N ASP A 193 22.87 17.17 -9.75
CA ASP A 193 22.92 18.63 -9.49
C ASP A 193 21.76 19.40 -10.17
N HIS A 194 21.01 18.72 -11.03
CA HIS A 194 19.86 19.24 -11.75
C HIS A 194 18.68 18.26 -11.72
N TRP A 195 17.50 18.74 -12.07
CA TRP A 195 16.28 17.93 -12.15
C TRP A 195 16.34 16.97 -13.33
N LEU A 196 16.15 15.67 -13.06
CA LEU A 196 16.12 14.65 -14.09
C LEU A 196 14.71 14.48 -14.66
N ALA A 197 14.62 14.13 -15.95
CA ALA A 197 13.34 13.80 -16.59
C ALA A 197 12.63 12.63 -15.90
N GLU A 198 13.40 11.67 -15.40
CA GLU A 198 12.90 10.52 -14.64
C GLU A 198 12.20 10.96 -13.36
N TYR A 199 12.67 12.00 -12.67
CA TYR A 199 12.00 12.53 -11.48
C TYR A 199 10.61 13.09 -11.81
N THR A 200 10.46 13.69 -12.97
CA THR A 200 9.16 14.15 -13.46
C THR A 200 8.22 12.97 -13.69
N THR A 201 8.71 11.94 -14.36
CA THR A 201 7.93 10.71 -14.62
C THR A 201 7.53 10.03 -13.31
N ASP A 202 8.48 9.84 -12.39
CA ASP A 202 8.25 9.23 -11.08
C ASP A 202 7.20 10.01 -10.26
N LEU A 203 7.26 11.36 -10.32
CA LEU A 203 6.30 12.20 -9.59
C LEU A 203 4.90 12.08 -10.18
N ILE A 204 4.77 12.07 -11.49
CA ILE A 204 3.47 11.85 -12.18
C ILE A 204 2.93 10.46 -11.85
N ASP A 205 3.77 9.43 -11.86
CA ASP A 205 3.37 8.07 -11.52
C ASP A 205 2.93 7.97 -10.06
N LEU A 206 3.67 8.58 -9.14
CA LEU A 206 3.29 8.68 -7.74
C LEU A 206 1.92 9.36 -7.55
N LEU A 207 1.69 10.50 -8.18
CA LEU A 207 0.41 11.21 -8.09
C LEU A 207 -0.75 10.37 -8.64
N ASN A 208 -0.55 9.65 -9.75
CA ASN A 208 -1.55 8.72 -10.29
C ASN A 208 -1.87 7.59 -9.30
N VAL A 209 -0.84 6.99 -8.69
CA VAL A 209 -1.03 5.95 -7.66
C VAL A 209 -1.81 6.48 -6.46
N LEU A 210 -1.44 7.66 -5.94
CA LEU A 210 -2.15 8.27 -4.81
C LEU A 210 -3.62 8.54 -5.16
N GLY A 211 -3.90 9.08 -6.34
CA GLY A 211 -5.27 9.31 -6.81
C GLY A 211 -6.10 8.03 -6.90
N ARG A 212 -5.50 6.94 -7.38
CA ARG A 212 -6.15 5.62 -7.43
C ARG A 212 -6.39 5.05 -6.04
N LEU A 213 -5.43 5.16 -5.11
CA LEU A 213 -5.60 4.71 -3.72
C LEU A 213 -6.73 5.46 -3.02
N ILE A 214 -6.78 6.80 -3.17
CA ILE A 214 -7.86 7.63 -2.64
C ILE A 214 -9.22 7.20 -3.19
N ALA A 215 -9.29 6.87 -4.48
CA ALA A 215 -10.53 6.39 -5.10
C ALA A 215 -11.01 5.04 -4.55
N LEU A 216 -10.12 4.22 -4.00
CA LEU A 216 -10.47 2.94 -3.35
C LEU A 216 -10.91 3.08 -1.88
N GLU A 217 -10.56 4.17 -1.21
CA GLU A 217 -10.84 4.36 0.23
C GLU A 217 -12.30 4.15 0.62
N PRO A 218 -13.31 4.66 -0.11
CA PRO A 218 -14.71 4.43 0.24
C PRO A 218 -15.09 2.94 0.20
N ALA A 219 -14.60 2.20 -0.79
CA ALA A 219 -14.85 0.76 -0.92
C ALA A 219 -14.15 -0.04 0.20
N GLN A 220 -12.93 0.34 0.58
CA GLN A 220 -12.22 -0.27 1.70
C GLN A 220 -12.92 -0.01 3.04
N ALA A 221 -13.45 1.21 3.24
CA ALA A 221 -14.19 1.55 4.46
C ALA A 221 -15.49 0.74 4.58
N ASP A 222 -16.28 0.66 3.51
CA ASP A 222 -17.51 -0.16 3.48
C ASP A 222 -17.19 -1.64 3.72
N LEU A 223 -16.19 -2.17 3.04
CA LEU A 223 -15.75 -3.55 3.20
C LEU A 223 -15.38 -3.86 4.66
N MET A 224 -14.61 -2.98 5.31
CA MET A 224 -14.21 -3.16 6.70
C MET A 224 -15.45 -3.18 7.63
N GLU A 225 -16.42 -2.29 7.44
CA GLU A 225 -17.65 -2.28 8.24
C GLU A 225 -18.46 -3.57 8.05
N ARG A 226 -18.50 -4.11 6.83
CA ARG A 226 -19.19 -5.39 6.54
C ARG A 226 -18.46 -6.57 7.18
N ILE A 227 -17.13 -6.59 7.14
CA ILE A 227 -16.30 -7.61 7.81
C ILE A 227 -16.57 -7.59 9.32
N LEU A 228 -16.60 -6.43 9.95
CA LEU A 228 -16.81 -6.31 11.40
C LEU A 228 -18.23 -6.69 11.85
N LYS A 229 -19.22 -6.62 10.95
CA LYS A 229 -20.59 -7.08 11.20
C LYS A 229 -20.82 -8.56 10.90
N ALA A 230 -19.92 -9.16 10.12
CA ALA A 230 -20.00 -10.58 9.78
C ALA A 230 -19.46 -11.47 10.91
N GLU A 231 -19.66 -12.77 10.80
CA GLU A 231 -19.03 -13.75 11.68
C GLU A 231 -17.53 -13.75 11.44
N LEU A 232 -16.75 -13.63 12.55
CA LEU A 232 -15.29 -13.64 12.50
C LEU A 232 -14.72 -14.99 12.92
N ILE A 233 -13.66 -15.40 12.26
CA ILE A 233 -12.87 -16.59 12.63
C ILE A 233 -12.13 -16.29 13.93
N LYS A 234 -12.39 -17.09 14.97
CA LYS A 234 -11.72 -16.96 16.27
C LYS A 234 -10.39 -17.70 16.28
N ALA A 235 -9.44 -17.20 17.08
CA ALA A 235 -8.11 -17.79 17.20
C ALA A 235 -8.15 -19.29 17.59
N ASP A 236 -9.11 -19.70 18.42
CA ASP A 236 -9.26 -21.10 18.83
C ASP A 236 -9.68 -22.02 17.68
N HIS A 237 -10.47 -21.50 16.72
CA HIS A 237 -10.81 -22.24 15.50
C HIS A 237 -9.57 -22.47 14.63
N LEU A 238 -8.68 -21.46 14.53
CA LEU A 238 -7.42 -21.61 13.78
C LEU A 238 -6.47 -22.59 14.46
N LYS A 239 -6.32 -22.53 15.80
CA LYS A 239 -5.50 -23.47 16.58
C LYS A 239 -6.00 -24.91 16.44
N ALA A 240 -7.32 -25.12 16.57
CA ALA A 240 -7.91 -26.44 16.38
C ALA A 240 -7.69 -26.98 14.96
N ALA A 241 -7.77 -26.13 13.93
CA ALA A 241 -7.52 -26.53 12.55
C ALA A 241 -6.04 -26.87 12.29
N LEU A 242 -5.11 -26.25 13.01
CA LEU A 242 -3.66 -26.50 12.94
C LEU A 242 -3.20 -27.67 13.81
N GLY A 243 -4.08 -28.25 14.63
CA GLY A 243 -3.73 -29.37 15.53
C GLY A 243 -2.93 -28.95 16.78
N GLU A 244 -2.86 -27.65 17.10
CA GLU A 244 -2.12 -27.12 18.26
C GLU A 244 -2.95 -27.12 19.57
N GLY A 245 -4.14 -27.71 19.55
CA GLY A 245 -5.10 -27.67 20.67
C GLY A 245 -4.88 -28.64 21.83
N GLU A 246 -3.87 -29.51 21.82
CA GLU A 246 -3.71 -30.60 22.83
C GLU A 246 -2.32 -30.70 23.48
N ALA A 247 -1.55 -29.61 23.52
CA ALA A 247 -0.24 -29.64 24.16
C ALA A 247 -0.09 -28.56 25.24
N ASP A 248 -0.98 -28.55 26.25
CA ASP A 248 -0.72 -27.92 27.55
C ASP A 248 -1.74 -28.44 28.57
N ASN A 249 -1.41 -29.55 29.22
CA ASN A 249 -1.82 -29.94 30.58
C ASN A 249 -0.73 -30.77 31.24
#